data_e5fd400a9a94c69421af2fab2fb33fe7
#
_entry.id   e5fd400a9a94c69421af2fab2fb33fe7
#
_cell.length_a   1.000
_cell.length_b   1.000
_cell.length_c   1.000
_cell.angle_alpha   90.00
_cell.angle_beta   90.00
_cell.angle_gamma   90.00
#
_symmetry.space_group_name_H-M   'P 1'
#
loop_
_entity.id
_entity.type
_entity.pdbx_description
1 polymer ?
#
loop_
_entity_poly.entity_id
_entity_poly.type
_entity_poly.pdbx_seq_one_letter_code
_entity_poly.pdbx_strand_id
1 'polypeptide(L)'
;MSASRISSPQPFVFTVICPKDEVIAIEFFAVPQFAAEHIGDIRIDWGDGNMTVADVAMSSDSVAEIVSGEDILPTSSCAHRYAEDGKRTVTVSTPSGFLPLKKLPYQTVSVSTALPTLTMGESDPEGRPEPSDTLPPLFAKDPETGRASLNFICPDFLANNPNLAFFDEAFMGVSLKTVPVSLFSPCKSLKSLARTFAHSQLTAIPYGLLRHALTLSLCEETFAHCSSLRDVDNPFGDKKNLPVCLEGFMLGAAPRLFAWCDKGRRQEAGWIRPHANLADPCFEFDWHAAPLSSEPIVLFYPIDLELEGDLFVEWGDGAVERIDWNS
;
A
#
# COMPACT_ATOMS: atom_id res chain seq x y z
N MET A 1 -30.34 10.25 27.04
CA MET A 1 -29.79 10.18 25.67
C MET A 1 -28.63 11.16 25.64
N SER A 2 -27.42 10.64 25.75
CA SER A 2 -26.20 11.47 25.71
C SER A 2 -25.91 11.78 24.24
N ALA A 3 -26.00 13.06 23.87
CA ALA A 3 -25.56 13.50 22.56
C ALA A 3 -24.05 13.23 22.47
N SER A 4 -23.64 12.25 21.67
CA SER A 4 -22.26 12.08 21.28
C SER A 4 -21.81 13.39 20.63
N ARG A 5 -20.87 14.08 21.26
CA ARG A 5 -20.18 15.20 20.64
C ARG A 5 -19.50 14.63 19.39
N ILE A 6 -20.02 14.96 18.21
CA ILE A 6 -19.33 14.76 16.95
C ILE A 6 -18.09 15.66 17.08
N SER A 7 -16.93 15.07 17.35
CA SER A 7 -15.67 15.81 17.32
C SER A 7 -15.49 16.29 15.86
N SER A 8 -15.12 17.57 15.69
CA SER A 8 -14.74 18.08 14.38
C SER A 8 -13.65 17.17 13.77
N PRO A 9 -13.69 16.89 12.45
CA PRO A 9 -12.67 16.11 11.79
C PRO A 9 -11.28 16.65 12.12
N GLN A 10 -10.35 15.76 12.41
CA GLN A 10 -8.97 16.15 12.69
C GLN A 10 -8.29 16.59 11.38
N PRO A 11 -7.50 17.66 11.40
CA PRO A 11 -6.77 18.08 10.23
C PRO A 11 -5.71 17.05 9.84
N PHE A 12 -5.46 16.93 8.55
CA PHE A 12 -4.38 16.15 7.99
C PHE A 12 -3.09 16.98 7.97
N VAL A 13 -2.07 16.51 8.66
CA VAL A 13 -0.82 17.25 8.87
C VAL A 13 0.37 16.47 8.33
N PHE A 14 1.11 17.10 7.45
CA PHE A 14 2.36 16.56 6.93
C PHE A 14 3.43 17.65 6.86
N THR A 15 4.67 17.21 6.70
CA THR A 15 5.83 18.12 6.63
C THR A 15 6.51 17.98 5.29
N VAL A 16 6.89 19.11 4.70
CA VAL A 16 7.71 19.20 3.50
C VAL A 16 9.06 19.84 3.82
N ILE A 17 10.08 19.48 3.06
CA ILE A 17 11.35 20.22 2.97
C ILE A 17 11.39 20.80 1.57
N CYS A 18 11.33 22.11 1.48
CA CYS A 18 11.22 22.79 0.20
C CYS A 18 12.42 23.73 0.00
N PRO A 19 13.14 23.62 -1.12
CA PRO A 19 14.11 24.60 -1.53
C PRO A 19 13.43 25.94 -1.84
N LYS A 20 14.19 27.02 -1.68
CA LYS A 20 13.75 28.37 -2.03
C LYS A 20 13.26 28.42 -3.49
N ASP A 21 12.16 29.14 -3.70
CA ASP A 21 11.53 29.38 -4.99
C ASP A 21 11.03 28.14 -5.73
N GLU A 22 11.12 26.95 -5.14
CA GLU A 22 10.51 25.76 -5.69
C GLU A 22 9.00 25.74 -5.42
N VAL A 23 8.25 25.22 -6.38
CA VAL A 23 6.79 25.08 -6.29
C VAL A 23 6.46 23.69 -5.79
N ILE A 24 5.70 23.61 -4.73
CA ILE A 24 5.07 22.36 -4.30
C ILE A 24 3.60 22.34 -4.70
N ALA A 25 3.06 21.17 -4.99
CA ALA A 25 1.66 21.02 -5.35
C ALA A 25 1.05 19.80 -4.65
N ILE A 26 -0.18 19.98 -4.17
CA ILE A 26 -1.07 18.91 -3.72
C ILE A 26 -2.08 18.68 -4.83
N GLU A 27 -2.21 17.44 -5.28
CA GLU A 27 -3.17 17.06 -6.30
C GLU A 27 -4.38 16.39 -5.65
N PHE A 28 -5.56 16.73 -6.15
CA PHE A 28 -6.83 16.16 -5.74
C PHE A 28 -7.53 15.52 -6.95
N PHE A 29 -8.32 14.51 -6.72
CA PHE A 29 -9.31 14.09 -7.70
C PHE A 29 -10.35 15.18 -7.83
N ALA A 30 -10.71 15.53 -9.04
CA ALA A 30 -11.87 16.37 -9.25
C ALA A 30 -13.13 15.51 -9.08
N VAL A 31 -14.09 16.02 -8.33
CA VAL A 31 -15.31 15.30 -7.96
C VAL A 31 -16.54 15.99 -8.54
N PRO A 32 -17.67 15.29 -8.75
CA PRO A 32 -18.91 15.93 -9.18
C PRO A 32 -19.29 17.11 -8.26
N GLN A 33 -19.92 18.15 -8.82
CA GLN A 33 -20.26 19.37 -8.10
C GLN A 33 -21.02 19.12 -6.79
N PHE A 34 -22.00 18.21 -6.80
CA PHE A 34 -22.78 17.88 -5.60
C PHE A 34 -21.95 17.15 -4.54
N ALA A 35 -20.98 16.32 -4.93
CA ALA A 35 -20.04 15.70 -3.99
C ALA A 35 -19.09 16.77 -3.40
N ALA A 36 -18.61 17.71 -4.22
CA ALA A 36 -17.78 18.81 -3.76
C ALA A 36 -18.50 19.67 -2.70
N GLU A 37 -19.80 19.96 -2.91
CA GLU A 37 -20.64 20.67 -1.94
C GLU A 37 -20.74 19.94 -0.59
N HIS A 38 -20.82 18.61 -0.59
CA HIS A 38 -20.83 17.80 0.64
C HIS A 38 -19.45 17.72 1.31
N ILE A 39 -18.37 17.70 0.54
CA ILE A 39 -16.99 17.76 1.07
C ILE A 39 -16.76 19.12 1.75
N GLY A 40 -17.27 20.18 1.14
CA GLY A 40 -17.10 21.57 1.59
C GLY A 40 -15.69 22.09 1.32
N ASP A 41 -15.38 23.26 1.87
CA ASP A 41 -14.10 23.94 1.67
C ASP A 41 -12.91 23.12 2.18
N ILE A 42 -12.05 22.69 1.27
CA ILE A 42 -10.75 22.10 1.62
C ILE A 42 -9.75 23.24 1.81
N ARG A 43 -9.31 23.47 3.04
CA ARG A 43 -8.40 24.56 3.39
C ARG A 43 -7.01 24.02 3.62
N ILE A 44 -6.02 24.64 2.97
CA ILE A 44 -4.62 24.30 3.05
C ILE A 44 -3.89 25.46 3.71
N ASP A 45 -3.35 25.24 4.89
CA ASP A 45 -2.40 26.11 5.55
C ASP A 45 -0.98 25.61 5.19
N TRP A 46 -0.21 26.46 4.51
CA TRP A 46 1.13 26.11 4.01
C TRP A 46 2.22 26.20 5.08
N GLY A 47 1.89 26.67 6.27
CA GLY A 47 2.82 26.79 7.39
C GLY A 47 3.80 27.97 7.30
N ASP A 48 3.53 28.93 6.44
CA ASP A 48 4.26 30.18 6.28
C ASP A 48 3.34 31.42 6.42
N GLY A 49 2.12 31.20 6.88
CA GLY A 49 1.07 32.22 7.02
C GLY A 49 0.16 32.35 5.81
N ASN A 50 0.44 31.64 4.72
CA ASN A 50 -0.42 31.61 3.55
C ASN A 50 -1.43 30.45 3.66
N MET A 51 -2.64 30.73 3.17
CA MET A 51 -3.72 29.76 3.10
C MET A 51 -4.33 29.72 1.69
N THR A 52 -4.73 28.52 1.26
CA THR A 52 -5.44 28.30 0.00
C THR A 52 -6.71 27.50 0.26
N VAL A 53 -7.78 27.79 -0.47
CA VAL A 53 -8.96 26.92 -0.55
C VAL A 53 -8.89 26.17 -1.87
N ALA A 54 -8.90 24.84 -1.79
CA ALA A 54 -8.87 24.01 -2.99
C ALA A 54 -10.27 23.91 -3.60
N ASP A 55 -10.36 24.18 -4.90
CA ASP A 55 -11.53 23.87 -5.70
C ASP A 55 -11.36 22.47 -6.30
N VAL A 56 -12.21 21.54 -5.88
CA VAL A 56 -12.17 20.14 -6.32
C VAL A 56 -13.39 19.77 -7.16
N ALA A 57 -14.28 20.72 -7.44
CA ALA A 57 -15.42 20.47 -8.30
C ALA A 57 -14.97 20.26 -9.76
N MET A 58 -15.58 19.28 -10.43
CA MET A 58 -15.36 19.06 -11.86
C MET A 58 -15.85 20.28 -12.66
N SER A 59 -15.02 20.76 -13.58
CA SER A 59 -15.45 21.70 -14.60
C SER A 59 -16.35 21.01 -15.63
N SER A 60 -17.14 21.79 -16.37
CA SER A 60 -17.97 21.28 -17.48
C SER A 60 -17.14 20.56 -18.55
N ASP A 61 -15.91 21.00 -18.77
CA ASP A 61 -15.00 20.45 -19.77
C ASP A 61 -14.46 19.08 -19.31
N SER A 62 -14.17 18.93 -18.00
CA SER A 62 -13.73 17.64 -17.42
C SER A 62 -14.83 16.57 -17.48
N VAL A 63 -16.10 16.93 -17.38
CA VAL A 63 -17.23 15.99 -17.55
C VAL A 63 -17.29 15.46 -18.98
N ALA A 64 -16.94 16.28 -19.96
CA ALA A 64 -16.94 15.88 -21.38
C ALA A 64 -15.81 14.86 -21.68
N GLU A 65 -14.66 14.96 -21.02
CA GLU A 65 -13.55 14.00 -21.15
C GLU A 65 -13.91 12.62 -20.63
N ILE A 66 -14.58 12.54 -19.47
CA ILE A 66 -15.05 11.25 -18.90
C ILE A 66 -16.06 10.56 -19.83
N VAL A 67 -16.95 11.31 -20.46
CA VAL A 67 -17.96 10.79 -21.40
C VAL A 67 -17.30 10.27 -22.69
N SER A 68 -16.11 10.74 -23.05
CA SER A 68 -15.37 10.28 -24.23
C SER A 68 -14.64 8.95 -24.05
N GLY A 69 -14.65 8.37 -22.84
CA GLY A 69 -14.15 7.02 -22.55
C GLY A 69 -12.66 6.94 -22.22
N GLU A 70 -12.03 8.04 -21.86
CA GLU A 70 -10.73 8.02 -21.22
C GLU A 70 -10.89 7.80 -19.71
N ASP A 71 -10.38 6.66 -19.21
CA ASP A 71 -10.46 6.26 -17.77
C ASP A 71 -9.58 7.13 -16.83
N ILE A 72 -9.27 8.35 -17.20
CA ILE A 72 -8.44 9.27 -16.41
C ILE A 72 -9.36 10.21 -15.61
N LEU A 73 -9.46 9.95 -14.31
CA LEU A 73 -10.16 10.89 -13.43
C LEU A 73 -9.49 12.28 -13.49
N PRO A 74 -10.27 13.35 -13.75
CA PRO A 74 -9.73 14.70 -13.81
C PRO A 74 -9.11 15.11 -12.48
N THR A 75 -8.14 16.00 -12.54
CA THR A 75 -7.33 16.41 -11.40
C THR A 75 -7.43 17.91 -11.17
N SER A 76 -7.61 18.30 -9.91
CA SER A 76 -7.41 19.66 -9.42
C SER A 76 -6.10 19.75 -8.66
N SER A 77 -5.37 20.84 -8.75
CA SER A 77 -4.13 21.02 -8.00
C SER A 77 -4.04 22.36 -7.31
N CYS A 78 -3.50 22.35 -6.08
CA CYS A 78 -3.16 23.55 -5.34
C CYS A 78 -1.64 23.63 -5.22
N ALA A 79 -1.08 24.70 -5.77
CA ALA A 79 0.36 24.93 -5.79
C ALA A 79 0.73 26.10 -4.87
N HIS A 80 1.90 26.01 -4.23
CA HIS A 80 2.46 27.05 -3.40
C HIS A 80 3.97 27.16 -3.61
N ARG A 81 4.49 28.38 -3.51
CA ARG A 81 5.92 28.70 -3.63
C ARG A 81 6.41 29.35 -2.35
N TYR A 82 7.42 28.76 -1.72
CA TYR A 82 8.06 29.34 -0.54
C TYR A 82 9.16 30.33 -0.93
N ALA A 83 9.18 31.47 -0.25
CA ALA A 83 10.22 32.50 -0.46
C ALA A 83 11.58 32.13 0.13
N GLU A 84 11.63 31.16 1.04
CA GLU A 84 12.84 30.75 1.76
C GLU A 84 12.90 29.23 1.86
N ASP A 85 14.14 28.71 1.85
CA ASP A 85 14.39 27.29 2.14
C ASP A 85 13.86 26.89 3.50
N GLY A 86 13.45 25.64 3.62
CA GLY A 86 13.21 25.11 4.95
C GLY A 86 12.18 24.03 5.05
N LYS A 87 12.00 23.62 6.29
CA LYS A 87 10.99 22.67 6.71
C LYS A 87 9.70 23.42 7.02
N ARG A 88 8.59 22.99 6.41
CA ARG A 88 7.27 23.57 6.63
C ARG A 88 6.28 22.49 7.03
N THR A 89 5.37 22.83 7.93
CA THR A 89 4.25 21.96 8.31
C THR A 89 3.02 22.41 7.56
N VAL A 90 2.52 21.55 6.69
CA VAL A 90 1.32 21.81 5.90
C VAL A 90 0.14 21.14 6.59
N THR A 91 -0.96 21.88 6.70
CA THR A 91 -2.19 21.41 7.33
C THR A 91 -3.33 21.48 6.34
N VAL A 92 -3.99 20.35 6.08
CA VAL A 92 -5.17 20.26 5.23
C VAL A 92 -6.38 19.95 6.09
N SER A 93 -7.41 20.79 6.00
CA SER A 93 -8.64 20.65 6.77
C SER A 93 -9.84 20.57 5.85
N THR A 94 -10.76 19.69 6.17
CA THR A 94 -12.05 19.55 5.49
C THR A 94 -13.15 19.41 6.53
N PRO A 95 -14.29 20.12 6.37
CA PRO A 95 -15.37 20.09 7.35
C PRO A 95 -16.11 18.76 7.40
N SER A 96 -16.14 18.02 6.30
CA SER A 96 -16.81 16.72 6.21
C SER A 96 -15.98 15.55 6.74
N GLY A 97 -14.65 15.70 6.83
CA GLY A 97 -13.71 14.60 7.07
C GLY A 97 -13.36 13.77 5.83
N PHE A 98 -13.96 14.05 4.68
CA PHE A 98 -13.60 13.45 3.40
C PHE A 98 -12.56 14.28 2.66
N LEU A 99 -11.63 13.60 1.98
CA LEU A 99 -10.58 14.26 1.19
C LEU A 99 -10.37 13.51 -0.13
N PRO A 100 -10.58 14.13 -1.29
CA PRO A 100 -10.31 13.53 -2.59
C PRO A 100 -8.81 13.65 -2.95
N LEU A 101 -7.94 13.22 -2.05
CA LEU A 101 -6.49 13.35 -2.20
C LEU A 101 -5.97 12.37 -3.24
N LYS A 102 -5.31 12.88 -4.28
CA LYS A 102 -4.67 12.09 -5.34
C LYS A 102 -3.17 11.96 -5.11
N LYS A 103 -2.49 13.09 -4.78
CA LYS A 103 -1.05 13.07 -4.66
C LYS A 103 -0.51 14.16 -3.73
N LEU A 104 0.47 13.80 -2.92
CA LEU A 104 1.29 14.71 -2.14
C LEU A 104 2.60 15.04 -2.87
N PRO A 105 3.20 16.23 -2.62
CA PRO A 105 4.47 16.60 -3.24
C PRO A 105 5.60 15.64 -2.85
N TYR A 106 6.57 15.42 -3.75
CA TYR A 106 7.69 14.52 -3.49
C TYR A 106 8.59 14.99 -2.34
N GLN A 107 8.57 16.29 -2.03
CA GLN A 107 9.26 16.90 -0.89
C GLN A 107 8.62 16.56 0.47
N THR A 108 7.51 15.83 0.49
CA THR A 108 6.89 15.36 1.73
C THR A 108 7.82 14.41 2.46
N VAL A 109 8.25 14.79 3.67
CA VAL A 109 9.19 13.99 4.47
C VAL A 109 8.51 13.22 5.59
N SER A 110 7.39 13.71 6.11
CA SER A 110 6.66 13.02 7.16
C SER A 110 5.17 13.29 7.13
N VAL A 111 4.38 12.30 7.55
CA VAL A 111 2.95 12.45 7.80
C VAL A 111 2.71 12.18 9.28
N SER A 112 2.15 13.18 9.98
CA SER A 112 2.05 13.22 11.44
C SER A 112 0.67 12.85 11.98
N THR A 113 -0.37 12.88 11.15
CA THR A 113 -1.75 12.55 11.54
C THR A 113 -2.36 11.49 10.63
N ALA A 114 -3.47 10.91 11.06
CA ALA A 114 -4.24 10.01 10.23
C ALA A 114 -4.70 10.70 8.95
N LEU A 115 -4.70 9.95 7.86
CA LEU A 115 -5.26 10.37 6.60
C LEU A 115 -6.79 10.54 6.76
N PRO A 116 -7.40 11.63 6.31
CA PRO A 116 -8.85 11.76 6.26
C PRO A 116 -9.50 10.63 5.47
N THR A 117 -10.80 10.45 5.58
CA THR A 117 -11.48 9.44 4.76
C THR A 117 -11.30 9.80 3.28
N LEU A 118 -10.63 8.93 2.54
CA LEU A 118 -10.41 9.13 1.11
C LEU A 118 -11.70 8.91 0.32
N THR A 119 -11.88 9.70 -0.72
CA THR A 119 -12.91 9.51 -1.74
C THR A 119 -12.30 9.77 -3.12
N MET A 120 -12.76 9.05 -4.12
CA MET A 120 -12.36 9.24 -5.51
C MET A 120 -13.47 9.87 -6.37
N GLY A 121 -14.48 10.47 -5.71
CA GLY A 121 -15.60 11.13 -6.38
C GLY A 121 -16.83 10.26 -6.52
N GLU A 122 -16.79 9.02 -6.06
CA GLU A 122 -17.98 8.19 -5.92
C GLU A 122 -18.92 8.79 -4.86
N SER A 123 -20.22 8.65 -5.07
CA SER A 123 -21.22 9.19 -4.17
C SER A 123 -22.48 8.33 -4.17
N ASP A 124 -23.15 8.33 -3.01
CA ASP A 124 -24.44 7.68 -2.86
C ASP A 124 -25.56 8.42 -3.62
N PRO A 125 -26.78 7.87 -3.69
CA PRO A 125 -27.91 8.52 -4.39
C PRO A 125 -28.30 9.90 -3.85
N GLU A 126 -27.93 10.21 -2.60
CA GLU A 126 -28.12 11.51 -1.98
C GLU A 126 -26.94 12.48 -2.22
N GLY A 127 -25.93 12.06 -2.99
CA GLY A 127 -24.77 12.86 -3.36
C GLY A 127 -23.67 12.93 -2.29
N ARG A 128 -23.75 12.15 -1.22
CA ARG A 128 -22.71 12.12 -0.20
C ARG A 128 -21.50 11.33 -0.72
N PRO A 129 -20.26 11.81 -0.51
CA PRO A 129 -19.08 11.11 -0.97
C PRO A 129 -18.96 9.73 -0.31
N GLU A 130 -18.63 8.72 -1.10
CA GLU A 130 -18.35 7.37 -0.60
C GLU A 130 -16.87 7.22 -0.28
N PRO A 131 -16.53 6.42 0.77
CA PRO A 131 -15.15 6.10 1.07
C PRO A 131 -14.53 5.25 -0.03
N SER A 132 -13.33 5.63 -0.49
CA SER A 132 -12.56 4.85 -1.44
C SER A 132 -12.14 3.49 -0.88
N ASP A 133 -12.10 2.47 -1.72
CA ASP A 133 -11.48 1.18 -1.44
C ASP A 133 -10.01 1.11 -1.90
N THR A 134 -9.52 2.12 -2.60
CA THR A 134 -8.19 2.19 -3.19
C THR A 134 -7.38 3.34 -2.62
N LEU A 135 -6.13 3.06 -2.19
CA LEU A 135 -5.14 4.08 -1.90
C LEU A 135 -4.30 4.30 -3.17
N PRO A 136 -4.38 5.48 -3.80
CA PRO A 136 -3.58 5.75 -4.99
C PRO A 136 -2.07 5.83 -4.64
N PRO A 137 -1.17 5.85 -5.63
CA PRO A 137 0.23 6.20 -5.45
C PRO A 137 0.37 7.63 -4.92
N LEU A 138 0.25 7.76 -3.59
CA LEU A 138 0.00 9.03 -2.90
C LEU A 138 1.19 9.98 -2.92
N PHE A 139 2.42 9.45 -2.99
CA PHE A 139 3.63 10.25 -2.89
C PHE A 139 4.25 10.45 -4.27
N ALA A 140 4.27 11.72 -4.73
CA ALA A 140 4.96 12.07 -5.98
C ALA A 140 6.42 11.67 -5.89
N LYS A 141 7.02 11.36 -7.03
CA LYS A 141 8.43 11.03 -7.15
C LYS A 141 9.18 12.24 -7.68
N ASP A 142 10.34 12.49 -7.11
CA ASP A 142 11.30 13.45 -7.62
C ASP A 142 11.71 13.08 -9.04
N PRO A 143 11.61 13.98 -10.02
CA PRO A 143 11.91 13.69 -11.42
C PRO A 143 13.35 13.25 -11.67
N GLU A 144 14.31 13.69 -10.83
CA GLU A 144 15.74 13.39 -11.00
C GLU A 144 16.10 12.05 -10.37
N THR A 145 15.57 11.76 -9.18
CA THR A 145 15.93 10.57 -8.40
C THR A 145 14.94 9.41 -8.55
N GLY A 146 13.74 9.68 -9.04
CA GLY A 146 12.64 8.74 -9.14
C GLY A 146 12.08 8.30 -7.77
N ARG A 147 12.35 9.04 -6.69
CA ARG A 147 12.01 8.70 -5.31
C ARG A 147 11.16 9.78 -4.64
N ALA A 148 10.37 9.37 -3.65
CA ALA A 148 9.69 10.28 -2.74
C ALA A 148 10.49 10.41 -1.44
N SER A 149 10.53 11.63 -0.89
CA SER A 149 11.32 11.95 0.31
C SER A 149 10.71 11.43 1.62
N LEU A 150 9.55 10.80 1.58
CA LEU A 150 8.84 10.32 2.76
C LEU A 150 9.69 9.36 3.58
N ASN A 151 9.97 9.71 4.83
CA ASN A 151 10.77 8.91 5.77
C ASN A 151 10.04 8.56 7.08
N PHE A 152 8.85 9.12 7.30
CA PHE A 152 8.03 8.83 8.47
C PHE A 152 6.53 8.91 8.14
N ILE A 153 5.78 7.93 8.64
CA ILE A 153 4.31 7.94 8.72
C ILE A 153 3.88 7.59 10.13
N CYS A 154 2.83 8.24 10.63
CA CYS A 154 2.29 7.95 11.94
C CYS A 154 1.66 6.55 11.99
N PRO A 155 1.62 5.90 13.19
CA PRO A 155 1.03 4.57 13.34
C PRO A 155 -0.45 4.48 12.94
N ASP A 156 -1.19 5.57 13.10
CA ASP A 156 -2.62 5.66 12.83
C ASP A 156 -2.94 6.19 11.42
N PHE A 157 -1.96 6.18 10.52
CA PHE A 157 -2.08 6.78 9.18
C PHE A 157 -3.36 6.38 8.45
N LEU A 158 -3.75 5.11 8.51
CA LEU A 158 -4.93 4.57 7.81
C LEU A 158 -6.18 4.45 8.69
N ALA A 159 -6.18 5.00 9.92
CA ALA A 159 -7.23 4.77 10.91
C ALA A 159 -8.64 5.15 10.43
N ASN A 160 -8.76 6.18 9.60
CA ASN A 160 -10.05 6.65 9.06
C ASN A 160 -10.44 5.97 7.75
N ASN A 161 -9.67 4.99 7.27
CA ASN A 161 -9.86 4.37 5.96
C ASN A 161 -9.99 2.83 6.05
N PRO A 162 -10.95 2.29 6.82
CA PRO A 162 -11.09 0.84 7.03
C PRO A 162 -11.55 0.10 5.77
N ASN A 163 -12.10 0.80 4.79
CA ASN A 163 -12.60 0.24 3.53
C ASN A 163 -11.51 -0.01 2.50
N LEU A 164 -10.29 0.57 2.70
CA LEU A 164 -9.20 0.39 1.75
C LEU A 164 -8.83 -1.09 1.60
N ALA A 165 -8.86 -1.54 0.37
CA ALA A 165 -8.57 -2.91 -0.05
C ALA A 165 -7.39 -3.01 -1.01
N PHE A 166 -7.12 -1.96 -1.78
CA PHE A 166 -6.10 -1.93 -2.83
C PHE A 166 -5.05 -0.87 -2.54
N PHE A 167 -3.78 -1.27 -2.51
CA PHE A 167 -2.63 -0.42 -2.18
C PHE A 167 -1.52 -0.51 -3.24
N ASP A 168 -1.91 -0.83 -4.47
CA ASP A 168 -0.95 -1.07 -5.53
C ASP A 168 -0.07 0.18 -5.75
N GLU A 169 1.24 -0.01 -5.64
CA GLU A 169 2.26 1.05 -5.75
C GLU A 169 2.13 2.22 -4.74
N ALA A 170 1.23 2.17 -3.75
CA ALA A 170 0.89 3.29 -2.88
C ALA A 170 2.10 3.93 -2.17
N PHE A 171 3.10 3.14 -1.81
CA PHE A 171 4.36 3.57 -1.18
C PHE A 171 5.59 3.20 -2.03
N MET A 172 5.42 3.03 -3.34
CA MET A 172 6.54 2.69 -4.21
C MET A 172 7.57 3.82 -4.28
N GLY A 173 8.85 3.48 -4.08
CA GLY A 173 9.97 4.44 -4.18
C GLY A 173 10.11 5.41 -3.01
N VAL A 174 9.42 5.19 -1.88
CA VAL A 174 9.54 6.04 -0.69
C VAL A 174 10.85 5.83 0.07
N SER A 175 11.28 6.86 0.80
CA SER A 175 12.51 6.84 1.60
C SER A 175 12.32 6.28 3.02
N LEU A 176 11.17 5.64 3.30
CA LEU A 176 10.90 4.99 4.58
C LEU A 176 11.95 3.93 4.89
N LYS A 177 12.47 3.95 6.13
CA LYS A 177 13.37 2.90 6.65
C LYS A 177 12.61 1.75 7.30
N THR A 178 11.46 2.03 7.88
CA THR A 178 10.55 1.06 8.50
C THR A 178 9.12 1.56 8.39
N VAL A 179 8.16 0.65 8.55
CA VAL A 179 6.73 0.95 8.57
C VAL A 179 6.15 0.59 9.94
N PRO A 180 5.14 1.33 10.43
CA PRO A 180 4.44 0.94 11.65
C PRO A 180 3.81 -0.44 11.52
N VAL A 181 3.98 -1.30 12.51
CA VAL A 181 3.38 -2.66 12.51
C VAL A 181 1.85 -2.63 12.44
N SER A 182 1.24 -1.54 12.89
CA SER A 182 -0.22 -1.30 12.86
C SER A 182 -0.73 -0.75 11.54
N LEU A 183 0.13 -0.44 10.55
CA LEU A 183 -0.25 0.30 9.34
C LEU A 183 -1.51 -0.25 8.67
N PHE A 184 -1.57 -1.55 8.43
CA PHE A 184 -2.71 -2.20 7.77
C PHE A 184 -3.78 -2.72 8.74
N SER A 185 -3.64 -2.51 10.04
CA SER A 185 -4.59 -3.03 11.03
C SER A 185 -6.03 -2.53 10.86
N PRO A 186 -6.29 -1.29 10.39
CA PRO A 186 -7.64 -0.83 10.09
C PRO A 186 -8.27 -1.52 8.89
N CYS A 187 -7.47 -1.87 7.86
CA CYS A 187 -7.92 -2.34 6.55
C CYS A 187 -8.29 -3.83 6.58
N LYS A 188 -9.51 -4.16 7.00
CA LYS A 188 -9.96 -5.55 7.17
C LYS A 188 -10.24 -6.28 5.87
N SER A 189 -10.49 -5.54 4.80
CA SER A 189 -10.79 -6.05 3.46
C SER A 189 -9.61 -5.98 2.50
N LEU A 190 -8.38 -5.91 3.02
CA LEU A 190 -7.16 -5.80 2.22
C LEU A 190 -7.04 -6.93 1.19
N LYS A 191 -7.00 -6.58 -0.10
CA LYS A 191 -6.98 -7.50 -1.24
C LYS A 191 -5.69 -7.45 -2.03
N SER A 192 -5.11 -6.26 -2.22
CA SER A 192 -3.91 -6.10 -3.05
C SER A 192 -2.86 -5.21 -2.39
N LEU A 193 -1.61 -5.68 -2.48
CA LEU A 193 -0.38 -4.98 -2.10
C LEU A 193 0.66 -5.06 -3.24
N ALA A 194 0.24 -5.23 -4.49
CA ALA A 194 1.15 -5.37 -5.60
C ALA A 194 2.09 -4.16 -5.67
N ARG A 195 3.41 -4.40 -5.62
CA ARG A 195 4.48 -3.41 -5.64
C ARG A 195 4.36 -2.26 -4.63
N THR A 196 3.56 -2.43 -3.58
CA THR A 196 3.24 -1.36 -2.61
C THR A 196 4.49 -0.65 -2.08
N PHE A 197 5.54 -1.38 -1.70
CA PHE A 197 6.80 -0.82 -1.20
C PHE A 197 7.98 -1.05 -2.14
N ALA A 198 7.74 -1.44 -3.39
CA ALA A 198 8.81 -1.67 -4.33
C ALA A 198 9.72 -0.43 -4.46
N HIS A 199 11.04 -0.66 -4.65
CA HIS A 199 12.06 0.39 -4.74
C HIS A 199 12.18 1.31 -3.51
N SER A 200 11.57 0.97 -2.39
CA SER A 200 11.67 1.75 -1.15
C SER A 200 13.04 1.55 -0.46
N GLN A 201 13.32 2.42 0.53
CA GLN A 201 14.55 2.33 1.33
C GLN A 201 14.37 1.55 2.63
N LEU A 202 13.38 0.67 2.70
CA LEU A 202 13.12 -0.14 3.89
C LEU A 202 14.38 -0.91 4.30
N THR A 203 14.69 -0.86 5.59
CA THR A 203 15.78 -1.61 6.22
C THR A 203 15.27 -2.80 7.01
N ALA A 204 14.00 -2.75 7.43
CA ALA A 204 13.35 -3.79 8.21
C ALA A 204 11.87 -3.90 7.85
N ILE A 205 11.34 -5.12 7.95
CA ILE A 205 9.91 -5.42 7.86
C ILE A 205 9.47 -5.98 9.19
N PRO A 206 8.49 -5.34 9.87
CA PRO A 206 8.05 -5.76 11.18
C PRO A 206 7.32 -7.11 11.15
N TYR A 207 7.55 -7.93 12.16
CA TYR A 207 6.78 -9.15 12.40
C TYR A 207 5.28 -8.84 12.50
N GLY A 208 4.47 -9.59 11.76
CA GLY A 208 3.03 -9.46 11.82
C GLY A 208 2.44 -8.20 11.19
N LEU A 209 3.19 -7.47 10.35
CA LEU A 209 2.69 -6.31 9.60
C LEU A 209 1.38 -6.62 8.85
N LEU A 210 1.29 -7.81 8.27
CA LEU A 210 0.16 -8.29 7.45
C LEU A 210 -0.69 -9.36 8.17
N ARG A 211 -0.55 -9.51 9.49
CA ARG A 211 -1.25 -10.57 10.25
C ARG A 211 -2.79 -10.51 10.18
N HIS A 212 -3.36 -9.36 9.83
CA HIS A 212 -4.79 -9.15 9.69
C HIS A 212 -5.29 -9.20 8.24
N ALA A 213 -4.38 -9.35 7.28
CA ALA A 213 -4.68 -9.32 5.85
C ALA A 213 -5.13 -10.69 5.32
N LEU A 214 -6.20 -11.25 5.89
CA LEU A 214 -6.67 -12.60 5.56
C LEU A 214 -7.30 -12.70 4.16
N THR A 215 -7.75 -11.59 3.61
CA THR A 215 -8.37 -11.50 2.27
C THR A 215 -7.39 -11.10 1.18
N LEU A 216 -6.08 -10.98 1.53
CA LEU A 216 -5.04 -10.59 0.58
C LEU A 216 -4.92 -11.65 -0.53
N SER A 217 -5.16 -11.22 -1.76
CA SER A 217 -5.11 -12.07 -2.96
C SER A 217 -3.94 -11.73 -3.89
N LEU A 218 -3.44 -10.50 -3.82
CA LEU A 218 -2.31 -10.03 -4.63
C LEU A 218 -1.26 -9.38 -3.72
N CYS A 219 -0.06 -9.95 -3.70
CA CYS A 219 1.09 -9.38 -2.97
C CYS A 219 2.37 -9.47 -3.82
N GLU A 220 2.21 -9.54 -5.13
CA GLU A 220 3.33 -9.64 -6.06
C GLU A 220 4.25 -8.43 -5.93
N GLU A 221 5.55 -8.70 -5.83
CA GLU A 221 6.59 -7.69 -5.78
C GLU A 221 6.42 -6.61 -4.68
N THR A 222 5.64 -6.88 -3.63
CA THR A 222 5.34 -5.91 -2.55
C THR A 222 6.60 -5.19 -2.05
N PHE A 223 7.72 -5.90 -1.87
CA PHE A 223 9.00 -5.37 -1.38
C PHE A 223 10.12 -5.51 -2.40
N ALA A 224 9.79 -5.62 -3.70
CA ALA A 224 10.79 -5.77 -4.73
C ALA A 224 11.78 -4.58 -4.77
N HIS A 225 13.02 -4.84 -5.14
CA HIS A 225 14.08 -3.82 -5.25
C HIS A 225 14.36 -3.00 -3.96
N CYS A 226 13.98 -3.49 -2.78
CA CYS A 226 14.33 -2.88 -1.51
C CYS A 226 15.78 -3.22 -1.14
N SER A 227 16.75 -2.59 -1.81
CA SER A 227 18.18 -2.91 -1.69
C SER A 227 18.77 -2.66 -0.29
N SER A 228 18.11 -1.83 0.52
CA SER A 228 18.53 -1.53 1.89
C SER A 228 18.03 -2.52 2.93
N LEU A 229 17.18 -3.49 2.54
CA LEU A 229 16.52 -4.41 3.44
C LEU A 229 17.54 -5.35 4.11
N ARG A 230 17.54 -5.36 5.46
CA ARG A 230 18.49 -6.15 6.29
C ARG A 230 17.79 -7.10 7.22
N ASP A 231 16.70 -6.65 7.83
CA ASP A 231 15.93 -7.41 8.80
C ASP A 231 14.54 -7.65 8.22
N VAL A 232 14.22 -8.93 8.05
CA VAL A 232 12.94 -9.35 7.50
C VAL A 232 12.35 -10.37 8.45
N ASP A 233 11.45 -9.89 9.30
CA ASP A 233 10.60 -10.75 10.11
C ASP A 233 9.40 -11.23 9.30
N ASN A 234 8.78 -12.33 9.72
CA ASN A 234 7.59 -12.83 9.05
C ASN A 234 6.45 -11.80 9.10
N PRO A 235 6.11 -11.12 7.99
CA PRO A 235 5.08 -10.09 7.98
C PRO A 235 3.68 -10.65 8.23
N PHE A 236 3.45 -11.94 8.02
CA PHE A 236 2.16 -12.59 8.23
C PHE A 236 1.95 -13.05 9.68
N GLY A 237 3.02 -13.04 10.52
CA GLY A 237 2.96 -13.51 11.90
C GLY A 237 2.74 -15.02 12.01
N ASP A 238 1.83 -15.45 12.90
CA ASP A 238 1.55 -16.87 13.11
C ASP A 238 0.85 -17.51 11.91
N LYS A 239 1.29 -18.71 11.51
CA LYS A 239 0.88 -19.45 10.33
C LYS A 239 -0.60 -19.80 10.20
N LYS A 240 -1.36 -19.77 11.28
CA LYS A 240 -2.76 -20.27 11.28
C LYS A 240 -3.69 -19.50 10.34
N ASN A 241 -3.26 -18.36 9.82
CA ASN A 241 -4.07 -17.44 9.03
C ASN A 241 -3.28 -16.89 7.84
N LEU A 242 -2.70 -17.76 7.02
CA LEU A 242 -2.07 -17.33 5.77
C LEU A 242 -3.12 -16.75 4.82
N PRO A 243 -2.84 -15.60 4.17
CA PRO A 243 -3.74 -15.05 3.18
C PRO A 243 -3.81 -15.91 1.91
N VAL A 244 -4.91 -15.79 1.17
CA VAL A 244 -5.20 -16.56 -0.05
C VAL A 244 -4.06 -16.48 -1.09
N CYS A 245 -3.38 -15.35 -1.19
CA CYS A 245 -2.22 -15.20 -2.10
C CYS A 245 -1.07 -16.15 -1.78
N LEU A 246 -0.95 -16.61 -0.53
CA LEU A 246 0.07 -17.60 -0.12
C LEU A 246 -0.42 -19.04 -0.31
N GLU A 247 -1.72 -19.28 -0.35
CA GLU A 247 -2.27 -20.56 -0.79
C GLU A 247 -1.89 -20.84 -2.25
N GLY A 248 -1.95 -19.80 -3.12
CA GLY A 248 -1.42 -19.86 -4.48
C GLY A 248 0.09 -20.12 -4.56
N PHE A 249 0.86 -19.63 -3.58
CA PHE A 249 2.29 -19.92 -3.44
C PHE A 249 2.56 -21.42 -3.21
N MET A 250 1.73 -22.07 -2.40
CA MET A 250 1.79 -23.51 -2.15
C MET A 250 1.50 -24.33 -3.42
N LEU A 251 0.84 -23.73 -4.41
CA LEU A 251 0.51 -24.32 -5.71
C LEU A 251 1.46 -23.89 -6.85
N GLY A 252 2.60 -23.29 -6.55
CA GLY A 252 3.63 -22.93 -7.53
C GLY A 252 3.56 -21.50 -8.08
N ALA A 253 2.58 -20.70 -7.69
CA ALA A 253 2.51 -19.28 -8.04
C ALA A 253 3.11 -18.40 -6.93
N ALA A 254 4.44 -18.50 -6.75
CA ALA A 254 5.13 -17.68 -5.75
C ALA A 254 4.90 -16.19 -6.01
N PRO A 255 4.35 -15.45 -5.05
CA PRO A 255 4.16 -14.01 -5.17
C PRO A 255 5.51 -13.32 -5.03
N ARG A 256 6.40 -13.34 -5.94
CA ARG A 256 7.73 -12.71 -6.01
C ARG A 256 7.90 -11.50 -5.04
N LEU A 257 7.46 -11.70 -3.78
CA LEU A 257 7.29 -10.67 -2.73
C LEU A 257 8.57 -9.84 -2.55
N PHE A 258 9.72 -10.51 -2.68
CA PHE A 258 11.06 -9.93 -2.54
C PHE A 258 11.89 -10.03 -3.82
N ALA A 259 11.25 -9.97 -4.98
CA ALA A 259 11.98 -9.98 -6.23
C ALA A 259 13.12 -8.94 -6.20
N TRP A 260 14.32 -9.36 -6.63
CA TRP A 260 15.56 -8.56 -6.62
C TRP A 260 16.01 -8.01 -5.24
N CYS A 261 15.53 -8.61 -4.15
CA CYS A 261 16.03 -8.36 -2.79
C CYS A 261 16.81 -9.56 -2.30
N ASP A 262 18.12 -9.63 -2.52
CA ASP A 262 18.96 -10.80 -2.24
C ASP A 262 18.79 -11.38 -0.82
N LYS A 263 18.62 -10.51 0.18
CA LYS A 263 18.42 -10.94 1.57
C LYS A 263 16.98 -11.37 1.86
N GLY A 264 15.99 -10.69 1.28
CA GLY A 264 14.58 -11.02 1.45
C GLY A 264 14.25 -12.39 0.85
N ARG A 265 14.76 -12.71 -0.33
CA ARG A 265 14.54 -14.02 -1.02
C ARG A 265 15.00 -15.21 -0.20
N ARG A 266 16.14 -15.09 0.51
CA ARG A 266 16.64 -16.17 1.38
C ARG A 266 15.77 -16.40 2.61
N GLN A 267 15.06 -15.38 3.07
CA GLN A 267 14.20 -15.43 4.27
C GLN A 267 12.76 -15.78 3.93
N GLU A 268 12.29 -15.44 2.72
CA GLU A 268 10.95 -15.78 2.23
C GLU A 268 10.68 -17.29 2.34
N ALA A 269 11.64 -18.11 1.94
CA ALA A 269 11.56 -19.56 2.12
C ALA A 269 11.49 -20.01 3.59
N GLY A 270 12.02 -19.22 4.52
CA GLY A 270 11.98 -19.50 5.97
C GLY A 270 10.66 -19.15 6.66
N TRP A 271 9.80 -18.27 6.07
CA TRP A 271 8.54 -17.88 6.72
C TRP A 271 7.43 -18.92 6.59
N ILE A 272 7.49 -19.68 5.52
CA ILE A 272 6.59 -20.80 5.28
C ILE A 272 6.84 -21.92 6.30
N ARG A 273 7.89 -21.74 7.13
CA ARG A 273 8.33 -22.69 8.15
C ARG A 273 8.63 -22.03 9.49
N PRO A 274 7.82 -22.28 10.49
CA PRO A 274 8.11 -21.77 11.84
C PRO A 274 9.23 -22.54 12.57
N HIS A 275 9.74 -23.65 12.06
CA HIS A 275 10.60 -24.55 12.82
C HIS A 275 11.84 -25.09 12.07
N ALA A 276 12.08 -24.67 10.82
CA ALA A 276 13.24 -25.12 10.10
C ALA A 276 14.47 -24.30 10.45
N ASN A 277 15.52 -24.99 10.85
CA ASN A 277 16.86 -24.46 10.91
C ASN A 277 17.22 -23.94 9.50
N LEU A 278 17.64 -22.68 9.36
CA LEU A 278 17.99 -22.04 8.07
C LEU A 278 19.07 -22.80 7.25
N ALA A 279 19.68 -23.82 7.86
CA ALA A 279 20.67 -24.67 7.22
C ALA A 279 20.06 -25.77 6.31
N ASP A 280 18.76 -26.00 6.38
CA ASP A 280 18.11 -27.10 5.68
C ASP A 280 16.84 -26.63 4.96
N PRO A 281 16.94 -26.25 3.68
CA PRO A 281 15.84 -25.67 2.92
C PRO A 281 14.83 -26.76 2.51
N CYS A 282 13.96 -27.21 3.42
CA CYS A 282 12.81 -28.06 3.13
C CYS A 282 11.49 -27.31 3.38
N PHE A 283 10.45 -27.63 2.78
CA PHE A 283 9.13 -27.05 2.84
C PHE A 283 8.15 -28.11 3.38
N GLU A 284 7.42 -27.82 4.43
CA GLU A 284 6.51 -28.76 5.07
C GLU A 284 5.09 -28.20 5.12
N PHE A 285 4.11 -28.97 4.69
CA PHE A 285 2.70 -28.63 4.74
C PHE A 285 1.85 -29.85 5.06
N ASP A 286 0.74 -29.64 5.74
CA ASP A 286 -0.23 -30.69 6.01
C ASP A 286 -1.29 -30.70 4.90
N TRP A 287 -1.43 -31.83 4.22
CA TRP A 287 -2.45 -32.06 3.22
C TRP A 287 -3.55 -32.96 3.77
N HIS A 288 -4.77 -32.50 3.75
CA HIS A 288 -5.95 -33.32 4.01
C HIS A 288 -6.61 -33.71 2.69
N ALA A 289 -6.26 -34.88 2.17
CA ALA A 289 -6.92 -35.44 0.99
C ALA A 289 -8.42 -35.66 1.28
N ALA A 290 -9.30 -35.13 0.45
CA ALA A 290 -10.71 -35.50 0.52
C ALA A 290 -10.84 -37.01 0.23
N PRO A 291 -11.53 -37.80 1.07
CA PRO A 291 -11.70 -39.19 0.83
C PRO A 291 -12.51 -39.34 -0.49
N LEU A 292 -11.92 -39.96 -1.52
CA LEU A 292 -12.45 -40.22 -2.86
C LEU A 292 -11.95 -39.27 -3.99
N SER A 293 -11.01 -38.41 -3.79
CA SER A 293 -10.35 -37.72 -4.91
C SER A 293 -9.39 -38.68 -5.60
N SER A 294 -9.63 -38.99 -6.88
CA SER A 294 -8.69 -39.72 -7.74
C SER A 294 -7.78 -38.78 -8.56
N GLU A 295 -7.86 -37.50 -8.31
CA GLU A 295 -7.05 -36.51 -9.03
C GLU A 295 -5.63 -36.43 -8.48
N PRO A 296 -4.61 -36.41 -9.35
CA PRO A 296 -3.24 -36.28 -8.90
C PRO A 296 -3.00 -34.91 -8.26
N ILE A 297 -2.21 -34.87 -7.19
CA ILE A 297 -1.76 -33.62 -6.59
C ILE A 297 -0.65 -33.07 -7.48
N VAL A 298 -0.84 -31.87 -8.02
CA VAL A 298 0.19 -31.15 -8.76
C VAL A 298 0.78 -30.09 -7.84
N LEU A 299 2.00 -30.33 -7.34
CA LEU A 299 2.69 -29.41 -6.41
C LEU A 299 3.44 -28.29 -7.12
N PHE A 300 3.82 -28.48 -8.39
CA PHE A 300 4.67 -27.55 -9.11
C PHE A 300 4.16 -27.35 -10.53
N TYR A 301 4.11 -26.09 -10.94
CA TYR A 301 4.03 -25.73 -12.35
C TYR A 301 5.44 -25.44 -12.87
N PRO A 302 5.80 -25.80 -14.09
CA PRO A 302 7.07 -25.42 -14.67
C PRO A 302 7.10 -23.90 -14.84
N ILE A 303 7.87 -23.24 -14.01
CA ILE A 303 8.20 -21.83 -14.13
C ILE A 303 9.68 -21.81 -14.55
N ASP A 304 10.07 -20.91 -15.46
CA ASP A 304 11.48 -20.67 -15.81
C ASP A 304 12.25 -20.14 -14.57
N LEU A 305 12.57 -21.04 -13.66
CA LEU A 305 13.40 -20.77 -12.48
C LEU A 305 14.73 -21.48 -12.72
N GLU A 306 15.81 -20.72 -12.79
CA GLU A 306 17.16 -21.24 -12.65
C GLU A 306 17.34 -21.66 -11.18
N LEU A 307 17.01 -22.90 -10.85
CA LEU A 307 17.26 -23.50 -9.54
C LEU A 307 18.57 -24.29 -9.61
N GLU A 308 19.52 -23.95 -8.75
CA GLU A 308 20.71 -24.78 -8.54
C GLU A 308 20.43 -25.78 -7.41
N GLY A 309 20.46 -27.06 -7.71
CA GLY A 309 20.34 -28.16 -6.77
C GLY A 309 19.20 -29.13 -7.08
N ASP A 310 19.13 -30.21 -6.29
CA ASP A 310 18.11 -31.23 -6.37
C ASP A 310 16.91 -30.88 -5.46
N LEU A 311 15.69 -31.02 -5.94
CA LEU A 311 14.48 -30.94 -5.12
C LEU A 311 14.00 -32.35 -4.78
N PHE A 312 13.72 -32.58 -3.51
CA PHE A 312 13.12 -33.81 -3.03
C PHE A 312 11.78 -33.53 -2.36
N VAL A 313 10.78 -34.31 -2.69
CA VAL A 313 9.48 -34.29 -2.03
C VAL A 313 9.33 -35.52 -1.16
N GLU A 314 9.11 -35.29 0.15
CA GLU A 314 8.74 -36.34 1.10
C GLU A 314 7.22 -36.26 1.34
N TRP A 315 6.51 -37.32 1.00
CA TRP A 315 5.06 -37.34 0.97
C TRP A 315 4.39 -37.61 2.34
N GLY A 316 5.17 -37.73 3.40
CA GLY A 316 4.64 -37.98 4.75
C GLY A 316 4.25 -39.45 5.01
N ASP A 317 4.28 -40.31 4.00
CA ASP A 317 4.12 -41.74 4.07
C ASP A 317 5.45 -42.50 4.05
N GLY A 318 6.57 -41.74 4.06
CA GLY A 318 7.93 -42.24 3.96
C GLY A 318 8.43 -42.37 2.53
N ALA A 319 7.62 -42.05 1.52
CA ALA A 319 8.09 -41.98 0.14
C ALA A 319 8.83 -40.66 -0.10
N VAL A 320 9.98 -40.75 -0.77
CA VAL A 320 10.80 -39.58 -1.18
C VAL A 320 10.94 -39.62 -2.70
N GLU A 321 10.53 -38.53 -3.34
CA GLU A 321 10.62 -38.35 -4.79
C GLU A 321 11.59 -37.25 -5.14
N ARG A 322 12.50 -37.47 -6.08
CA ARG A 322 13.37 -36.46 -6.64
C ARG A 322 12.69 -35.83 -7.85
N ILE A 323 12.54 -34.53 -7.84
CA ILE A 323 12.01 -33.77 -8.98
C ILE A 323 13.18 -33.40 -9.89
N ASP A 324 13.09 -33.84 -11.15
CA ASP A 324 14.04 -33.44 -12.19
C ASP A 324 13.48 -32.23 -12.94
N TRP A 325 14.16 -31.09 -12.82
CA TRP A 325 13.76 -29.83 -13.43
C TRP A 325 14.13 -29.71 -14.92
N ASN A 326 14.92 -30.65 -15.41
CA ASN A 326 15.44 -30.62 -16.78
C ASN A 326 14.71 -31.58 -17.73
N SER A 327 13.60 -32.18 -17.29
CA SER A 327 12.82 -33.11 -18.10
C SER A 327 11.56 -32.51 -18.72
#